data_88a95e6fcb6f6f6087435d8a506d5ba1
#
_entry.id   88a95e6fcb6f6f6087435d8a506d5ba1
#
_cell.length_a   1.000
_cell.length_b   1.000
_cell.length_c   1.000
_cell.angle_alpha   90.00
_cell.angle_beta   90.00
_cell.angle_gamma   90.00
#
_symmetry.space_group_name_H-M   'P 1'
#
loop_
_entity.id
_entity.type
_entity.pdbx_description
1 polymer ?
#
loop_
_entity_poly.entity_id
_entity_poly.type
_entity_poly.pdbx_seq_one_letter_code
_entity_poly.pdbx_strand_id
1 'polypeptide(L)'
;MTSQEEVQETNPTTGSLEIISITEDEPPVPEVQFSFKRFFFIPQAKVDPSADGSGDIEPPSICHALISLKYFPYICGLFLAVILTVAIGLGVQYNCIGKFRCRSSFKCIQKSARCNGVFNCKEGEDEYGCVRLSGKKAVLQVFTSGSWRTVCSDDWKAEYGNTTCKHLGFSREECASGNVIILKCLACGTRASYGARIVGGNASSPRQWPWQVSLQFHGHHLCGGSVITPRWIITAAHCVYDLYLPSSWSVQVGFVTQQDTQVHPYSVEKIIYHRNYKPKTMGNDIALMKLAAPLALNGHIEPICLPNFGEQFPEGKMCWVSGWGATVEGGDTSDTMNYAGVPLISNAICNHRDVYGGIITPSMLCAGFLKGGVDTCQGDSGGPLACEDMSVWKLVGTTSFGVGCAEKNKPGVYSRTTSFLDWIHEQMEREELQT
;
A
#
# COMPACT_ATOMS: atom_id res chain seq x y z
N MET A 1 -22.55 45.72 -40.72
CA MET A 1 -21.59 44.70 -41.21
C MET A 1 -20.73 44.35 -40.03
N THR A 2 -21.14 43.36 -39.25
CA THR A 2 -20.42 42.80 -38.11
C THR A 2 -20.59 41.29 -38.23
N SER A 3 -19.53 40.61 -38.61
CA SER A 3 -19.46 39.16 -38.71
C SER A 3 -19.37 38.55 -37.30
N GLN A 4 -20.34 37.70 -37.00
CA GLN A 4 -20.28 36.78 -35.85
C GLN A 4 -19.46 35.57 -36.26
N GLU A 5 -18.41 35.28 -35.50
CA GLU A 5 -17.70 34.00 -35.52
C GLU A 5 -18.43 33.00 -34.63
N GLU A 6 -18.93 31.96 -35.26
CA GLU A 6 -19.56 30.81 -34.63
C GLU A 6 -18.45 29.87 -34.09
N VAL A 7 -18.36 29.76 -32.79
CA VAL A 7 -17.47 28.76 -32.14
C VAL A 7 -18.17 27.41 -32.14
N GLN A 8 -17.70 26.48 -32.95
CA GLN A 8 -18.14 25.10 -32.92
C GLN A 8 -17.57 24.40 -31.67
N GLU A 9 -18.44 24.04 -30.77
CA GLU A 9 -18.17 23.07 -29.71
C GLU A 9 -17.95 21.68 -30.32
N THR A 10 -16.73 21.18 -30.25
CA THR A 10 -16.40 19.78 -30.56
C THR A 10 -16.62 18.94 -29.33
N ASN A 11 -17.63 18.06 -29.38
CA ASN A 11 -17.85 16.98 -28.41
C ASN A 11 -16.60 16.07 -28.28
N PRO A 12 -16.18 15.70 -27.05
CA PRO A 12 -15.13 14.71 -26.89
C PRO A 12 -15.67 13.31 -27.19
N THR A 13 -15.08 12.69 -28.17
CA THR A 13 -15.31 11.31 -28.58
C THR A 13 -14.97 10.36 -27.44
N THR A 14 -15.93 9.54 -27.05
CA THR A 14 -15.78 8.41 -26.12
C THR A 14 -14.78 7.41 -26.71
N GLY A 15 -13.57 7.36 -26.17
CA GLY A 15 -12.60 6.30 -26.47
C GLY A 15 -12.95 5.05 -25.69
N SER A 16 -13.26 3.97 -26.38
CA SER A 16 -13.43 2.64 -25.80
C SER A 16 -12.11 2.09 -25.29
N LEU A 17 -12.11 1.52 -24.08
CA LEU A 17 -11.01 0.73 -23.53
C LEU A 17 -10.93 -0.61 -24.30
N GLU A 18 -9.93 -0.77 -25.16
CA GLU A 18 -9.57 -2.09 -25.70
C GLU A 18 -8.54 -2.75 -24.79
N ILE A 19 -8.93 -3.88 -24.21
CA ILE A 19 -8.07 -4.74 -23.42
C ILE A 19 -7.50 -5.80 -24.36
N ILE A 20 -6.18 -5.80 -24.55
CA ILE A 20 -5.49 -6.88 -25.24
C ILE A 20 -5.23 -7.98 -24.22
N SER A 21 -5.91 -9.11 -24.39
CA SER A 21 -5.56 -10.34 -23.71
C SER A 21 -4.32 -10.94 -24.39
N ILE A 22 -3.21 -10.98 -23.66
CA ILE A 22 -2.07 -11.82 -24.03
C ILE A 22 -2.48 -13.26 -23.73
N THR A 23 -2.61 -14.08 -24.77
CA THR A 23 -2.82 -15.53 -24.65
C THR A 23 -1.57 -16.13 -23.99
N GLU A 24 -1.79 -16.87 -22.90
CA GLU A 24 -0.79 -17.72 -22.25
C GLU A 24 -0.43 -18.88 -23.18
N ASP A 25 0.65 -18.72 -23.97
CA ASP A 25 1.38 -19.81 -24.61
C ASP A 25 2.88 -19.46 -24.67
N GLU A 26 3.49 -19.26 -23.50
CA GLU A 26 4.93 -19.36 -23.34
C GLU A 26 5.26 -20.43 -22.29
N PRO A 27 6.28 -21.29 -22.56
CA PRO A 27 6.68 -22.33 -21.63
C PRO A 27 7.28 -21.71 -20.35
N PRO A 28 7.11 -22.36 -19.19
CA PRO A 28 7.56 -21.81 -17.92
C PRO A 28 9.08 -21.64 -17.91
N VAL A 29 9.53 -20.43 -17.58
CA VAL A 29 10.92 -20.12 -17.29
C VAL A 29 11.38 -21.02 -16.12
N PRO A 30 12.51 -21.73 -16.20
CA PRO A 30 12.94 -22.61 -15.15
C PRO A 30 13.24 -21.82 -13.87
N GLU A 31 12.51 -22.18 -12.83
CA GLU A 31 12.72 -21.71 -11.46
C GLU A 31 14.11 -22.12 -10.99
N VAL A 32 15.02 -21.18 -10.89
CA VAL A 32 16.32 -21.42 -10.24
C VAL A 32 16.09 -21.47 -8.74
N GLN A 33 15.84 -22.65 -8.22
CA GLN A 33 15.82 -22.91 -6.79
C GLN A 33 17.22 -22.75 -6.21
N PHE A 34 17.46 -21.63 -5.54
CA PHE A 34 18.62 -21.51 -4.65
C PHE A 34 18.37 -22.31 -3.38
N SER A 35 18.87 -23.56 -3.38
CA SER A 35 18.92 -24.39 -2.19
C SER A 35 20.04 -23.91 -1.28
N PHE A 36 19.69 -23.16 -0.24
CA PHE A 36 20.58 -22.91 0.90
C PHE A 36 20.68 -24.18 1.74
N LYS A 37 21.62 -25.07 1.44
CA LYS A 37 22.04 -26.10 2.36
C LYS A 37 22.79 -25.43 3.52
N ARG A 38 22.13 -25.36 4.68
CA ARG A 38 22.80 -25.11 5.97
C ARG A 38 23.81 -26.22 6.24
N PHE A 39 25.09 -25.89 6.17
CA PHE A 39 26.13 -26.68 6.79
C PHE A 39 26.33 -26.17 8.23
N PHE A 40 25.65 -26.78 9.18
CA PHE A 40 26.08 -26.84 10.56
C PHE A 40 26.09 -28.30 10.96
N PHE A 41 27.23 -28.92 10.82
CA PHE A 41 27.52 -30.16 11.53
C PHE A 41 28.17 -29.80 12.87
N ILE A 42 27.40 -29.94 13.94
CA ILE A 42 27.95 -30.09 15.29
C ILE A 42 27.97 -31.59 15.55
N PRO A 43 29.14 -32.23 15.76
CA PRO A 43 29.17 -33.62 16.21
C PRO A 43 28.71 -33.67 17.66
N GLN A 44 27.55 -34.29 17.90
CA GLN A 44 27.18 -34.71 19.25
C GLN A 44 28.08 -35.92 19.64
N ALA A 45 28.90 -35.69 20.65
CA ALA A 45 29.59 -36.79 21.33
C ALA A 45 28.57 -37.61 22.13
N LYS A 46 28.40 -38.89 21.77
CA LYS A 46 27.74 -39.87 22.61
C LYS A 46 28.59 -40.06 23.87
N VAL A 47 28.01 -39.79 25.00
CA VAL A 47 28.59 -40.21 26.31
C VAL A 47 28.00 -41.57 26.61
N ASP A 48 28.84 -42.61 26.53
CA ASP A 48 28.58 -43.90 27.14
C ASP A 48 29.11 -43.86 28.61
N PRO A 49 28.31 -44.28 29.60
CA PRO A 49 28.76 -44.32 30.97
C PRO A 49 29.22 -45.75 31.29
N SER A 50 30.52 -45.98 31.23
CA SER A 50 31.18 -46.98 32.09
C SER A 50 32.59 -47.29 31.60
N ALA A 51 33.63 -46.83 32.32
CA ALA A 51 34.83 -47.59 32.65
C ALA A 51 35.77 -46.74 33.50
N ASP A 52 35.99 -47.16 34.70
CA ASP A 52 37.10 -46.78 35.54
C ASP A 52 38.43 -47.15 34.85
N GLY A 53 39.41 -46.25 34.92
CA GLY A 53 40.72 -46.47 34.37
C GLY A 53 41.59 -45.23 34.54
N SER A 54 42.35 -45.21 35.65
CA SER A 54 43.50 -44.33 35.87
C SER A 54 44.49 -44.43 34.71
N GLY A 55 44.67 -43.33 33.98
CA GLY A 55 45.65 -43.20 32.91
C GLY A 55 46.22 -41.79 32.92
N ASP A 56 47.52 -41.73 33.13
CA ASP A 56 48.37 -40.55 33.24
C ASP A 56 48.16 -39.60 32.06
N ILE A 57 47.88 -38.30 32.36
CA ILE A 57 47.81 -37.20 31.38
C ILE A 57 49.27 -36.86 31.03
N GLU A 58 49.77 -37.38 29.90
CA GLU A 58 51.02 -36.90 29.31
C GLU A 58 50.78 -35.45 28.82
N PRO A 59 51.63 -34.46 29.13
CA PRO A 59 51.52 -33.10 28.60
C PRO A 59 51.82 -33.15 27.09
N PRO A 60 51.10 -32.38 26.28
CA PRO A 60 51.28 -32.32 24.83
C PRO A 60 52.74 -31.98 24.50
N SER A 61 53.30 -32.76 23.63
CA SER A 61 54.73 -32.67 23.27
C SER A 61 55.07 -31.26 22.80
N ILE A 62 56.22 -30.74 23.30
CA ILE A 62 56.71 -29.37 22.99
C ILE A 62 56.84 -29.12 21.48
N CYS A 63 56.97 -30.17 20.65
CA CYS A 63 56.94 -30.07 19.18
C CYS A 63 55.61 -29.55 18.62
N HIS A 64 54.42 -29.89 19.15
CA HIS A 64 53.15 -29.37 18.70
C HIS A 64 52.96 -27.89 19.05
N ALA A 65 53.44 -27.46 20.21
CA ALA A 65 53.40 -26.07 20.63
C ALA A 65 54.31 -25.18 19.75
N LEU A 66 55.50 -25.68 19.37
CA LEU A 66 56.44 -24.94 18.53
C LEU A 66 55.95 -24.79 17.06
N ILE A 67 55.27 -25.80 16.52
CA ILE A 67 54.64 -25.73 15.20
C ILE A 67 53.46 -24.74 15.21
N SER A 68 52.69 -24.74 16.28
CA SER A 68 51.57 -23.76 16.47
C SER A 68 52.09 -22.32 16.56
N LEU A 69 53.19 -22.08 17.27
CA LEU A 69 53.80 -20.74 17.35
C LEU A 69 54.35 -20.25 15.99
N LYS A 70 54.90 -21.14 15.15
CA LYS A 70 55.46 -20.78 13.86
C LYS A 70 54.40 -20.34 12.87
N TYR A 71 53.17 -20.87 12.91
CA TYR A 71 52.05 -20.53 12.04
C TYR A 71 51.15 -19.45 12.63
N PHE A 72 51.28 -19.11 13.91
CA PHE A 72 50.51 -18.10 14.60
C PHE A 72 50.44 -16.74 13.84
N PRO A 73 51.57 -16.15 13.36
CA PRO A 73 51.54 -14.89 12.63
C PRO A 73 50.78 -15.02 11.29
N TYR A 74 50.82 -16.15 10.61
CA TYR A 74 50.08 -16.40 9.38
C TYR A 74 48.56 -16.52 9.64
N ILE A 75 48.17 -17.19 10.72
CA ILE A 75 46.78 -17.31 11.15
C ILE A 75 46.23 -15.94 11.54
N CYS A 76 46.98 -15.14 12.30
CA CYS A 76 46.60 -13.76 12.66
C CYS A 76 46.50 -12.88 11.43
N GLY A 77 47.42 -12.99 10.46
CA GLY A 77 47.36 -12.24 9.19
C GLY A 77 46.12 -12.59 8.36
N LEU A 78 45.77 -13.87 8.30
CA LEU A 78 44.56 -14.33 7.60
C LEU A 78 43.29 -13.86 8.28
N PHE A 79 43.23 -13.90 9.60
CA PHE A 79 42.11 -13.35 10.38
C PHE A 79 41.95 -11.83 10.18
N LEU A 80 43.03 -11.07 10.21
CA LEU A 80 43.03 -9.64 9.95
C LEU A 80 42.55 -9.32 8.52
N ALA A 81 43.00 -10.10 7.53
CA ALA A 81 42.54 -9.95 6.14
C ALA A 81 41.05 -10.23 5.99
N VAL A 82 40.50 -11.27 6.65
CA VAL A 82 39.07 -11.57 6.65
C VAL A 82 38.27 -10.46 7.35
N ILE A 83 38.73 -9.98 8.50
CA ILE A 83 38.08 -8.86 9.21
C ILE A 83 38.07 -7.61 8.32
N LEU A 84 39.18 -7.31 7.67
CA LEU A 84 39.28 -6.15 6.78
C LEU A 84 38.35 -6.25 5.58
N THR A 85 38.28 -7.43 4.95
CA THR A 85 37.34 -7.65 3.81
C THR A 85 35.89 -7.58 4.25
N VAL A 86 35.54 -8.12 5.42
CA VAL A 86 34.20 -8.01 5.99
C VAL A 86 33.87 -6.55 6.35
N ALA A 87 34.81 -5.84 6.97
CA ALA A 87 34.62 -4.42 7.33
C ALA A 87 34.46 -3.52 6.10
N ILE A 88 35.23 -3.74 5.04
CA ILE A 88 35.07 -3.04 3.76
C ILE A 88 33.73 -3.39 3.12
N GLY A 89 33.35 -4.68 3.09
CA GLY A 89 32.05 -5.13 2.57
C GLY A 89 30.86 -4.51 3.30
N LEU A 90 30.89 -4.50 4.63
CA LEU A 90 29.89 -3.88 5.47
C LEU A 90 29.87 -2.36 5.30
N GLY A 91 31.03 -1.71 5.22
CA GLY A 91 31.16 -0.26 5.02
C GLY A 91 30.53 0.20 3.71
N VAL A 92 30.78 -0.55 2.62
CA VAL A 92 30.17 -0.28 1.30
C VAL A 92 28.66 -0.51 1.34
N GLN A 93 28.19 -1.53 2.07
CA GLN A 93 26.76 -1.81 2.19
C GLN A 93 26.05 -0.74 3.04
N TYR A 94 26.68 -0.25 4.11
CA TYR A 94 26.14 0.79 4.99
C TYR A 94 25.98 2.14 4.25
N ASN A 95 26.92 2.51 3.37
CA ASN A 95 26.85 3.76 2.62
C ASN A 95 25.71 3.81 1.58
N CYS A 96 25.11 2.67 1.22
CA CYS A 96 24.03 2.59 0.26
C CYS A 96 22.64 2.43 0.90
N ILE A 97 22.53 2.43 2.24
CA ILE A 97 21.22 2.36 2.91
C ILE A 97 20.39 3.56 2.49
N GLY A 98 19.19 3.28 1.95
CA GLY A 98 18.27 4.32 1.45
C GLY A 98 18.65 4.94 0.11
N LYS A 99 19.75 4.49 -0.54
CA LYS A 99 20.22 4.93 -1.85
C LYS A 99 20.16 3.80 -2.87
N PHE A 100 20.30 4.13 -4.16
CA PHE A 100 20.47 3.15 -5.22
C PHE A 100 21.97 2.85 -5.42
N ARG A 101 22.34 1.58 -5.50
CA ARG A 101 23.73 1.15 -5.70
C ARG A 101 23.96 0.84 -7.16
N CYS A 102 24.90 1.54 -7.79
CA CYS A 102 25.41 1.23 -9.11
C CYS A 102 26.18 -0.10 -9.08
N ARG A 103 25.84 -1.02 -9.99
CA ARG A 103 26.54 -2.33 -10.10
C ARG A 103 27.91 -2.17 -10.76
N SER A 104 28.01 -1.29 -11.75
CA SER A 104 29.23 -1.07 -12.55
C SER A 104 30.35 -0.34 -11.81
N SER A 105 30.04 0.44 -10.77
CA SER A 105 31.02 1.30 -10.08
C SER A 105 30.93 1.25 -8.56
N PHE A 106 30.06 0.44 -7.99
CA PHE A 106 29.76 0.38 -6.54
C PHE A 106 29.39 1.74 -5.92
N LYS A 107 29.18 2.76 -6.73
CA LYS A 107 28.74 4.09 -6.31
C LYS A 107 27.31 4.04 -5.82
N CYS A 108 27.00 4.80 -4.75
CA CYS A 108 25.65 4.96 -4.27
C CYS A 108 25.10 6.32 -4.70
N ILE A 109 24.01 6.33 -5.43
CA ILE A 109 23.31 7.53 -5.87
C ILE A 109 22.01 7.70 -5.07
N GLN A 110 21.47 8.89 -5.03
CA GLN A 110 20.16 9.15 -4.42
C GLN A 110 19.07 8.40 -5.19
N LYS A 111 18.02 7.93 -4.53
CA LYS A 111 16.87 7.30 -5.21
C LYS A 111 16.20 8.23 -6.21
N SER A 112 16.21 9.54 -5.97
CA SER A 112 15.70 10.56 -6.88
C SER A 112 16.55 10.73 -8.14
N ALA A 113 17.82 10.31 -8.12
CA ALA A 113 18.71 10.33 -9.26
C ALA A 113 18.57 9.07 -10.14
N ARG A 114 17.80 8.06 -9.71
CA ARG A 114 17.44 6.91 -10.52
C ARG A 114 16.25 7.28 -11.41
N CYS A 115 16.33 6.92 -12.68
CA CYS A 115 15.28 7.18 -13.65
C CYS A 115 14.97 8.69 -13.81
N ASN A 116 15.99 9.53 -13.83
CA ASN A 116 15.87 10.97 -14.02
C ASN A 116 16.27 11.45 -15.44
N GLY A 117 16.60 10.52 -16.33
CA GLY A 117 17.07 10.79 -17.70
C GLY A 117 18.55 11.15 -17.79
N VAL A 118 19.30 11.06 -16.69
CA VAL A 118 20.73 11.36 -16.64
C VAL A 118 21.50 10.15 -16.15
N PHE A 119 22.50 9.70 -16.87
CA PHE A 119 23.37 8.60 -16.47
C PHE A 119 24.23 8.99 -15.25
N ASN A 120 23.80 8.58 -14.08
CA ASN A 120 24.52 8.84 -12.81
C ASN A 120 25.46 7.68 -12.44
N CYS A 121 25.18 6.48 -12.94
CA CYS A 121 26.04 5.30 -12.88
C CYS A 121 26.91 5.18 -14.14
N LYS A 122 28.07 4.50 -14.02
CA LYS A 122 29.06 4.43 -15.11
C LYS A 122 28.52 3.82 -16.41
N GLU A 123 27.65 2.82 -16.31
CA GLU A 123 27.04 2.12 -17.46
C GLU A 123 25.57 2.50 -17.66
N GLY A 124 25.09 3.54 -16.95
CA GLY A 124 23.72 4.04 -17.07
C GLY A 124 22.64 3.10 -16.52
N GLU A 125 23.04 2.12 -15.70
CA GLU A 125 22.11 1.14 -15.11
C GLU A 125 21.10 1.74 -14.14
N ASP A 126 21.28 2.98 -13.73
CA ASP A 126 20.31 3.77 -12.98
C ASP A 126 19.10 4.19 -13.84
N GLU A 127 19.23 4.19 -15.15
CA GLU A 127 18.15 4.45 -16.10
C GLU A 127 17.53 3.16 -16.66
N TYR A 128 17.91 1.98 -16.15
CA TYR A 128 17.31 0.72 -16.56
C TYR A 128 16.19 0.28 -15.60
N GLY A 129 15.18 -0.38 -16.17
CA GLY A 129 14.03 -0.84 -15.40
C GLY A 129 13.25 0.29 -14.75
N CYS A 130 13.15 1.42 -15.45
CA CYS A 130 12.39 2.61 -15.02
C CYS A 130 10.90 2.50 -15.33
N VAL A 131 10.49 1.45 -16.00
CA VAL A 131 9.12 1.17 -16.39
C VAL A 131 8.79 -0.26 -15.96
N ARG A 132 7.59 -0.48 -15.47
CA ARG A 132 7.07 -1.81 -15.17
C ARG A 132 5.57 -1.89 -15.42
N LEU A 133 5.08 -3.10 -15.63
CA LEU A 133 3.66 -3.43 -15.55
C LEU A 133 3.38 -4.01 -14.17
N SER A 134 2.31 -3.58 -13.53
CA SER A 134 1.97 -3.94 -12.15
C SER A 134 0.50 -4.37 -12.05
N GLY A 135 0.25 -5.35 -11.17
CA GLY A 135 -1.07 -5.96 -10.97
C GLY A 135 -1.48 -6.90 -12.11
N LYS A 136 -2.59 -7.63 -11.93
CA LYS A 136 -3.12 -8.56 -12.93
C LYS A 136 -3.52 -7.90 -14.26
N LYS A 137 -3.79 -6.61 -14.23
CA LYS A 137 -4.18 -5.81 -15.40
C LYS A 137 -3.02 -5.08 -16.05
N ALA A 138 -1.79 -5.44 -15.72
CA ALA A 138 -0.59 -4.88 -16.33
C ALA A 138 -0.56 -3.34 -16.35
N VAL A 139 -0.99 -2.69 -15.25
CA VAL A 139 -1.00 -1.23 -15.12
C VAL A 139 0.41 -0.68 -15.28
N LEU A 140 0.58 0.25 -16.24
CA LEU A 140 1.88 0.86 -16.52
C LEU A 140 2.31 1.79 -15.37
N GLN A 141 3.49 1.53 -14.84
CA GLN A 141 4.13 2.36 -13.82
C GLN A 141 5.51 2.80 -14.25
N VAL A 142 5.85 4.04 -13.94
CA VAL A 142 7.17 4.64 -14.17
C VAL A 142 7.80 4.97 -12.82
N PHE A 143 9.08 4.63 -12.68
CA PHE A 143 9.84 5.02 -11.49
C PHE A 143 10.33 6.46 -11.66
N THR A 144 9.91 7.36 -10.78
CA THR A 144 10.35 8.76 -10.79
C THR A 144 10.39 9.32 -9.37
N SER A 145 11.34 10.19 -9.09
CA SER A 145 11.51 10.82 -7.77
C SER A 145 11.59 9.82 -6.60
N GLY A 146 12.18 8.63 -6.85
CA GLY A 146 12.38 7.62 -5.82
C GLY A 146 11.18 6.70 -5.55
N SER A 147 10.08 6.81 -6.31
CA SER A 147 8.89 6.00 -6.17
C SER A 147 8.29 5.56 -7.50
N TRP A 148 7.51 4.47 -7.48
CA TRP A 148 6.73 4.03 -8.64
C TRP A 148 5.44 4.83 -8.74
N ARG A 149 5.16 5.40 -9.91
CA ARG A 149 3.94 6.15 -10.19
C ARG A 149 3.22 5.55 -11.38
N THR A 150 1.90 5.50 -11.29
CA THR A 150 1.04 5.10 -12.41
C THR A 150 1.05 6.18 -13.47
N VAL A 151 1.15 5.78 -14.73
CA VAL A 151 1.12 6.70 -15.89
C VAL A 151 -0.33 7.00 -16.26
N CYS A 152 -0.65 8.28 -16.42
CA CYS A 152 -1.97 8.75 -16.85
C CYS A 152 -2.06 8.84 -18.37
N SER A 153 -3.27 8.72 -18.92
CA SER A 153 -3.52 8.81 -20.36
C SER A 153 -3.51 10.24 -20.90
N ASP A 154 -3.82 11.22 -20.04
CA ASP A 154 -4.14 12.59 -20.48
C ASP A 154 -2.98 13.28 -21.21
N ASP A 155 -1.74 12.98 -20.85
CA ASP A 155 -0.54 13.51 -21.51
C ASP A 155 0.21 12.44 -22.31
N TRP A 156 -0.42 11.31 -22.64
CA TRP A 156 0.23 10.20 -23.33
C TRP A 156 0.48 10.53 -24.80
N LYS A 157 1.74 10.44 -25.24
CA LYS A 157 2.14 10.56 -26.64
C LYS A 157 2.61 9.22 -27.17
N ALA A 158 2.34 8.96 -28.46
CA ALA A 158 2.76 7.71 -29.12
C ALA A 158 4.28 7.43 -29.01
N GLU A 159 5.10 8.47 -28.97
CA GLU A 159 6.55 8.37 -28.77
C GLU A 159 6.95 7.75 -27.41
N TYR A 160 6.12 7.95 -26.38
CA TYR A 160 6.33 7.35 -25.07
C TYR A 160 6.07 5.84 -25.09
N GLY A 161 5.17 5.35 -25.96
CA GLY A 161 4.91 3.93 -26.17
C GLY A 161 6.17 3.18 -26.60
N ASN A 162 6.86 3.68 -27.62
CA ASN A 162 8.10 3.07 -28.10
C ASN A 162 9.20 3.04 -27.03
N THR A 163 9.33 4.11 -26.25
CA THR A 163 10.29 4.17 -25.15
C THR A 163 9.91 3.20 -24.04
N THR A 164 8.63 3.13 -23.70
CA THR A 164 8.08 2.21 -22.68
C THR A 164 8.33 0.76 -23.07
N CYS A 165 7.98 0.36 -24.28
CA CYS A 165 8.22 -0.99 -24.78
C CYS A 165 9.70 -1.36 -24.72
N LYS A 166 10.60 -0.44 -25.14
CA LYS A 166 12.04 -0.65 -25.06
C LYS A 166 12.52 -0.87 -23.61
N HIS A 167 12.00 -0.10 -22.66
CA HIS A 167 12.32 -0.27 -21.23
C HIS A 167 11.76 -1.58 -20.64
N LEU A 168 10.68 -2.12 -21.20
CA LEU A 168 10.11 -3.41 -20.84
C LEU A 168 10.83 -4.59 -21.52
N GLY A 169 11.81 -4.31 -22.39
CA GLY A 169 12.60 -5.33 -23.08
C GLY A 169 12.05 -5.78 -24.45
N PHE A 170 10.98 -5.14 -24.93
CA PHE A 170 10.42 -5.44 -26.26
C PHE A 170 11.16 -4.73 -27.40
N SER A 171 11.21 -5.36 -28.57
CA SER A 171 11.72 -4.74 -29.78
C SER A 171 10.74 -3.67 -30.30
N ARG A 172 11.26 -2.76 -31.13
CA ARG A 172 10.43 -1.73 -31.76
C ARG A 172 9.31 -2.32 -32.64
N GLU A 173 9.54 -3.49 -33.22
CA GLU A 173 8.56 -4.20 -34.06
C GLU A 173 7.41 -4.79 -33.28
N GLU A 174 7.68 -5.31 -32.07
CA GLU A 174 6.67 -5.88 -31.17
C GLU A 174 5.73 -4.81 -30.62
N CYS A 175 6.20 -3.57 -30.46
CA CYS A 175 5.37 -2.44 -30.06
C CYS A 175 4.72 -1.67 -31.22
N ALA A 176 4.97 -2.03 -32.47
CA ALA A 176 4.47 -1.32 -33.66
C ALA A 176 2.96 -1.48 -33.88
N SER A 177 2.29 -2.41 -33.21
CA SER A 177 0.85 -2.64 -33.30
C SER A 177 -0.03 -1.49 -32.76
N GLY A 178 0.59 -0.47 -32.16
CA GLY A 178 -0.11 0.74 -31.70
C GLY A 178 -0.98 0.55 -30.45
N ASN A 179 -1.00 -0.65 -29.89
CA ASN A 179 -1.79 -0.96 -28.70
C ASN A 179 -1.04 -0.51 -27.45
N VAL A 180 -1.36 0.66 -26.97
CA VAL A 180 -0.79 1.24 -25.74
C VAL A 180 -1.89 1.26 -24.69
N ILE A 181 -1.57 0.81 -23.46
CA ILE A 181 -2.49 0.90 -22.35
C ILE A 181 -2.75 2.37 -22.04
N ILE A 182 -3.93 2.85 -22.34
CA ILE A 182 -4.37 4.21 -22.01
C ILE A 182 -4.98 4.15 -20.62
N LEU A 183 -4.33 4.80 -19.63
CA LEU A 183 -4.86 4.96 -18.28
C LEU A 183 -5.63 6.26 -18.21
N LYS A 184 -6.92 6.18 -17.90
CA LYS A 184 -7.71 7.37 -17.56
C LYS A 184 -7.41 7.72 -16.10
N CYS A 185 -6.74 8.85 -15.86
CA CYS A 185 -6.45 9.29 -14.51
C CYS A 185 -7.55 10.24 -14.01
N LEU A 186 -7.98 10.00 -12.78
CA LEU A 186 -8.82 10.91 -12.03
C LEU A 186 -7.94 11.74 -11.08
N ALA A 187 -8.10 13.07 -11.08
CA ALA A 187 -7.50 13.91 -10.07
C ALA A 187 -8.03 13.50 -8.69
N CYS A 188 -7.15 13.19 -7.75
CA CYS A 188 -7.51 12.65 -6.44
C CYS A 188 -6.52 13.06 -5.35
N GLY A 189 -6.88 12.84 -4.09
CA GLY A 189 -6.01 13.02 -2.94
C GLY A 189 -5.65 14.47 -2.65
N THR A 190 -6.40 15.42 -3.16
CA THR A 190 -6.24 16.84 -2.85
C THR A 190 -7.28 17.30 -1.82
N ARG A 191 -6.88 18.20 -0.93
CA ARG A 191 -7.79 18.85 0.02
C ARG A 191 -7.37 20.29 0.25
N ALA A 192 -8.26 21.10 0.80
CA ALA A 192 -7.90 22.45 1.25
C ALA A 192 -6.76 22.36 2.27
N SER A 193 -5.77 23.26 2.16
CA SER A 193 -4.64 23.29 3.07
C SER A 193 -5.09 23.78 4.46
N TYR A 194 -5.01 22.91 5.45
CA TYR A 194 -5.21 23.25 6.85
C TYR A 194 -3.88 23.14 7.58
N GLY A 195 -3.56 24.13 8.40
CA GLY A 195 -2.38 24.08 9.28
C GLY A 195 -2.45 22.84 10.16
N ALA A 196 -1.35 22.12 10.26
CA ALA A 196 -1.22 20.93 11.09
C ALA A 196 -1.57 21.26 12.54
N ARG A 197 -2.66 20.74 13.06
CA ARG A 197 -2.97 20.71 14.49
C ARG A 197 -3.12 19.28 14.95
N ILE A 198 -2.53 18.99 16.09
CA ILE A 198 -2.00 17.71 16.54
C ILE A 198 -2.90 17.10 17.61
N VAL A 199 -3.03 15.74 17.56
CA VAL A 199 -3.20 14.78 18.66
C VAL A 199 -4.44 14.91 19.58
N GLY A 200 -5.27 13.84 19.53
CA GLY A 200 -6.48 13.64 20.35
C GLY A 200 -7.71 14.13 19.60
N GLY A 201 -8.59 13.23 19.13
CA GLY A 201 -9.77 13.45 18.30
C GLY A 201 -10.33 14.87 18.29
N ASN A 202 -10.21 15.57 17.17
CA ASN A 202 -10.67 16.94 17.00
C ASN A 202 -11.85 16.99 16.05
N ALA A 203 -12.75 17.96 16.26
CA ALA A 203 -13.81 18.25 15.30
C ALA A 203 -13.20 18.66 13.95
N SER A 204 -13.74 18.10 12.86
CA SER A 204 -13.29 18.39 11.51
C SER A 204 -13.83 19.74 11.02
N SER A 205 -13.08 20.37 10.13
CA SER A 205 -13.51 21.56 9.39
C SER A 205 -14.07 21.18 8.01
N PRO A 206 -14.95 22.00 7.40
CA PRO A 206 -15.41 21.76 6.04
C PRO A 206 -14.25 21.59 5.05
N ARG A 207 -14.34 20.67 4.10
CA ARG A 207 -13.31 20.33 3.08
C ARG A 207 -12.02 19.71 3.63
N GLN A 208 -11.95 19.42 4.91
CA GLN A 208 -10.74 18.84 5.51
C GLN A 208 -10.57 17.37 5.09
N TRP A 209 -11.67 16.64 4.97
CA TRP A 209 -11.73 15.24 4.54
C TRP A 209 -12.76 15.09 3.41
N PRO A 210 -12.50 15.65 2.21
CA PRO A 210 -13.50 15.76 1.16
C PRO A 210 -13.93 14.42 0.55
N TRP A 211 -13.22 13.35 0.86
CA TRP A 211 -13.55 11.97 0.47
C TRP A 211 -14.37 11.21 1.51
N GLN A 212 -14.62 11.82 2.69
CA GLN A 212 -15.38 11.16 3.74
C GLN A 212 -16.83 10.98 3.33
N VAL A 213 -17.35 9.78 3.58
CA VAL A 213 -18.71 9.36 3.27
C VAL A 213 -19.43 8.95 4.54
N SER A 214 -20.69 9.35 4.67
CA SER A 214 -21.66 8.76 5.60
C SER A 214 -22.56 7.80 4.83
N LEU A 215 -22.49 6.53 5.15
CA LEU A 215 -23.37 5.49 4.64
C LEU A 215 -24.58 5.38 5.57
N GLN A 216 -25.76 5.73 5.05
CA GLN A 216 -26.99 5.73 5.82
C GLN A 216 -27.87 4.55 5.41
N PHE A 217 -28.31 3.81 6.42
CA PHE A 217 -29.29 2.75 6.27
C PHE A 217 -30.62 3.23 6.84
N HIS A 218 -31.66 3.26 6.00
CA HIS A 218 -32.96 3.84 6.35
C HIS A 218 -32.88 5.27 6.94
N GLY A 219 -31.96 6.10 6.44
CA GLY A 219 -31.79 7.47 6.84
C GLY A 219 -30.96 7.70 8.12
N HIS A 220 -30.39 6.64 8.70
CA HIS A 220 -29.52 6.74 9.87
C HIS A 220 -28.08 6.36 9.50
N HIS A 221 -27.11 7.14 9.98
CA HIS A 221 -25.71 6.83 9.81
C HIS A 221 -25.36 5.47 10.45
N LEU A 222 -24.80 4.58 9.65
CA LEU A 222 -24.43 3.24 10.09
C LEU A 222 -22.92 3.00 9.97
N CYS A 223 -22.34 3.43 8.85
CA CYS A 223 -20.93 3.20 8.52
C CYS A 223 -20.34 4.41 7.80
N GLY A 224 -19.02 4.48 7.83
CA GLY A 224 -18.24 5.37 6.99
C GLY A 224 -17.94 4.76 5.63
N GLY A 225 -17.31 5.55 4.78
CA GLY A 225 -16.80 5.15 3.49
C GLY A 225 -15.86 6.19 2.91
N SER A 226 -15.30 5.91 1.73
CA SER A 226 -14.40 6.83 1.03
C SER A 226 -14.80 6.96 -0.44
N VAL A 227 -14.88 8.19 -0.95
CA VAL A 227 -15.03 8.45 -2.38
C VAL A 227 -13.74 8.09 -3.08
N ILE A 228 -13.77 7.16 -4.04
CA ILE A 228 -12.61 6.78 -4.87
C ILE A 228 -12.75 7.21 -6.33
N THR A 229 -13.97 7.37 -6.80
CA THR A 229 -14.32 8.02 -8.09
C THR A 229 -15.67 8.74 -7.94
N PRO A 230 -16.11 9.53 -8.91
CA PRO A 230 -17.44 10.16 -8.85
C PRO A 230 -18.61 9.19 -8.67
N ARG A 231 -18.48 7.93 -9.02
CA ARG A 231 -19.56 6.92 -8.89
C ARG A 231 -19.25 5.79 -7.92
N TRP A 232 -18.04 5.72 -7.37
CA TRP A 232 -17.64 4.58 -6.55
C TRP A 232 -17.20 4.99 -5.15
N ILE A 233 -17.81 4.35 -4.17
CA ILE A 233 -17.48 4.44 -2.75
C ILE A 233 -16.88 3.11 -2.31
N ILE A 234 -15.79 3.17 -1.55
CA ILE A 234 -15.22 2.01 -0.86
C ILE A 234 -15.63 2.03 0.61
N THR A 235 -15.97 0.87 1.15
CA THR A 235 -16.34 0.66 2.54
C THR A 235 -15.99 -0.75 3.00
N ALA A 236 -16.37 -1.15 4.22
CA ALA A 236 -16.18 -2.49 4.73
C ALA A 236 -17.31 -3.45 4.33
N ALA A 237 -16.97 -4.72 4.14
CA ALA A 237 -17.97 -5.74 3.82
C ALA A 237 -18.95 -5.98 4.96
N HIS A 238 -18.49 -5.90 6.22
CA HIS A 238 -19.35 -6.12 7.38
C HIS A 238 -20.48 -5.09 7.50
N CYS A 239 -20.30 -3.89 6.91
CA CYS A 239 -21.35 -2.86 6.85
C CYS A 239 -22.55 -3.30 6.01
N VAL A 240 -22.32 -4.11 4.97
CA VAL A 240 -23.32 -4.36 3.92
C VAL A 240 -23.67 -5.84 3.72
N TYR A 241 -22.94 -6.77 4.34
CA TYR A 241 -23.03 -8.21 4.07
C TYR A 241 -24.44 -8.76 4.28
N ASP A 242 -25.10 -8.43 5.38
CA ASP A 242 -26.49 -8.84 5.67
C ASP A 242 -27.52 -7.77 5.24
N LEU A 243 -27.06 -6.63 4.71
CA LEU A 243 -27.87 -5.46 4.36
C LEU A 243 -27.66 -5.08 2.88
N TYR A 244 -27.64 -6.05 2.00
CA TYR A 244 -27.24 -5.93 0.59
C TYR A 244 -28.26 -5.30 -0.34
N LEU A 245 -29.43 -4.83 0.16
CA LEU A 245 -30.46 -4.20 -0.68
C LEU A 245 -30.12 -2.72 -0.94
N PRO A 246 -29.74 -2.32 -2.18
CA PRO A 246 -29.29 -0.96 -2.47
C PRO A 246 -30.29 0.13 -2.13
N SER A 247 -31.62 -0.14 -2.34
CA SER A 247 -32.69 0.83 -2.09
C SER A 247 -32.85 1.23 -0.62
N SER A 248 -32.30 0.46 0.31
CA SER A 248 -32.30 0.78 1.75
C SER A 248 -31.15 1.71 2.17
N TRP A 249 -30.21 1.97 1.25
CA TRP A 249 -29.04 2.76 1.49
C TRP A 249 -29.09 4.13 0.81
N SER A 250 -28.56 5.12 1.48
CA SER A 250 -28.24 6.41 0.90
C SER A 250 -26.81 6.84 1.31
N VAL A 251 -26.20 7.64 0.46
CA VAL A 251 -24.83 8.12 0.62
C VAL A 251 -24.86 9.63 0.78
N GLN A 252 -24.27 10.13 1.85
CA GLN A 252 -24.10 11.56 2.08
C GLN A 252 -22.62 11.92 2.10
N VAL A 253 -22.26 13.04 1.47
CA VAL A 253 -20.88 13.52 1.29
C VAL A 253 -20.83 15.06 1.37
N GLY A 254 -19.63 15.60 1.61
CA GLY A 254 -19.38 17.04 1.52
C GLY A 254 -19.83 17.86 2.74
N PHE A 255 -20.13 17.24 3.87
CA PHE A 255 -20.62 17.87 5.09
C PHE A 255 -19.78 17.46 6.31
N VAL A 256 -19.99 18.16 7.41
CA VAL A 256 -19.30 17.90 8.69
C VAL A 256 -20.28 17.52 9.79
N THR A 257 -21.46 18.17 9.83
CA THR A 257 -22.47 17.94 10.85
C THR A 257 -23.61 17.09 10.28
N GLN A 258 -23.96 15.97 10.94
CA GLN A 258 -24.98 15.03 10.46
C GLN A 258 -26.38 15.66 10.33
N GLN A 259 -26.66 16.71 11.07
CA GLN A 259 -27.93 17.45 11.02
C GLN A 259 -27.99 18.51 9.92
N ASP A 260 -27.01 18.56 9.01
CA ASP A 260 -27.03 19.50 7.88
C ASP A 260 -28.14 19.13 6.89
N THR A 261 -29.23 19.88 6.94
CA THR A 261 -30.42 19.67 6.10
C THR A 261 -30.21 20.04 4.64
N GLN A 262 -29.11 20.68 4.29
CA GLN A 262 -28.79 21.06 2.90
C GLN A 262 -28.10 19.94 2.12
N VAL A 263 -27.70 18.88 2.79
CA VAL A 263 -27.04 17.74 2.16
C VAL A 263 -28.08 16.82 1.52
N HIS A 264 -28.02 16.68 0.20
CA HIS A 264 -28.89 15.76 -0.52
C HIS A 264 -28.25 14.36 -0.56
N PRO A 265 -28.99 13.31 -0.14
CA PRO A 265 -28.49 11.96 -0.21
C PRO A 265 -28.43 11.43 -1.65
N TYR A 266 -27.36 10.74 -1.99
CA TYR A 266 -27.20 10.02 -3.25
C TYR A 266 -27.71 8.59 -3.11
N SER A 267 -28.46 8.12 -4.11
CA SER A 267 -28.98 6.75 -4.15
C SER A 267 -27.90 5.77 -4.57
N VAL A 268 -27.94 4.58 -3.99
CA VAL A 268 -27.05 3.47 -4.33
C VAL A 268 -27.67 2.65 -5.44
N GLU A 269 -26.92 2.41 -6.52
CA GLU A 269 -27.31 1.56 -7.64
C GLU A 269 -26.98 0.11 -7.34
N LYS A 270 -25.77 -0.14 -6.81
CA LYS A 270 -25.26 -1.49 -6.58
C LYS A 270 -24.34 -1.57 -5.37
N ILE A 271 -24.36 -2.70 -4.71
CA ILE A 271 -23.47 -3.06 -3.60
C ILE A 271 -22.72 -4.33 -3.99
N ILE A 272 -21.38 -4.29 -3.85
CA ILE A 272 -20.50 -5.41 -4.17
C ILE A 272 -19.55 -5.61 -2.99
N TYR A 273 -19.74 -6.66 -2.20
CA TYR A 273 -18.77 -7.04 -1.17
C TYR A 273 -17.85 -8.16 -1.67
N HIS A 274 -16.69 -8.28 -1.05
CA HIS A 274 -15.71 -9.27 -1.47
C HIS A 274 -16.24 -10.69 -1.24
N ARG A 275 -16.29 -11.54 -2.28
CA ARG A 275 -16.88 -12.90 -2.25
C ARG A 275 -16.28 -13.83 -1.20
N ASN A 276 -15.02 -13.57 -0.78
CA ASN A 276 -14.31 -14.33 0.23
C ASN A 276 -14.34 -13.63 1.60
N TYR A 277 -15.25 -12.69 1.82
CA TYR A 277 -15.47 -12.09 3.13
C TYR A 277 -15.83 -13.19 4.15
N LYS A 278 -15.23 -13.10 5.33
CA LYS A 278 -15.42 -14.09 6.41
C LYS A 278 -15.89 -13.37 7.68
N PRO A 279 -17.20 -13.35 7.98
CA PRO A 279 -17.75 -12.61 9.13
C PRO A 279 -17.10 -12.97 10.47
N LYS A 280 -16.76 -14.25 10.70
CA LYS A 280 -16.17 -14.72 11.95
C LYS A 280 -14.74 -14.24 12.20
N THR A 281 -13.98 -13.98 11.13
CA THR A 281 -12.55 -13.61 11.23
C THR A 281 -12.27 -12.25 10.63
N MET A 282 -13.29 -11.55 10.12
CA MET A 282 -13.20 -10.29 9.41
C MET A 282 -12.21 -10.34 8.22
N GLY A 283 -11.96 -11.54 7.68
CA GLY A 283 -11.08 -11.74 6.53
C GLY A 283 -11.71 -11.19 5.26
N ASN A 284 -10.94 -10.44 4.46
CA ASN A 284 -11.38 -9.77 3.23
C ASN A 284 -12.57 -8.81 3.44
N ASP A 285 -12.51 -8.03 4.47
CA ASP A 285 -13.56 -7.09 4.88
C ASP A 285 -13.49 -5.81 4.05
N ILE A 286 -13.98 -5.87 2.82
CA ILE A 286 -14.02 -4.76 1.87
C ILE A 286 -15.24 -4.87 0.95
N ALA A 287 -15.83 -3.73 0.64
CA ALA A 287 -16.97 -3.60 -0.26
C ALA A 287 -16.90 -2.33 -1.09
N LEU A 288 -17.61 -2.33 -2.20
CA LEU A 288 -17.82 -1.20 -3.10
C LEU A 288 -19.32 -0.89 -3.20
N MET A 289 -19.66 0.39 -3.24
CA MET A 289 -20.99 0.89 -3.58
C MET A 289 -20.91 1.74 -4.84
N LYS A 290 -21.71 1.40 -5.86
CA LYS A 290 -21.89 2.17 -7.07
C LYS A 290 -23.07 3.11 -6.88
N LEU A 291 -22.87 4.40 -7.13
CA LEU A 291 -23.93 5.41 -7.05
C LEU A 291 -24.76 5.44 -8.34
N ALA A 292 -26.06 5.68 -8.20
CA ALA A 292 -26.98 5.82 -9.33
C ALA A 292 -26.66 7.06 -10.20
N ALA A 293 -26.13 8.12 -9.60
CA ALA A 293 -25.66 9.32 -10.28
C ALA A 293 -24.25 9.68 -9.81
N PRO A 294 -23.41 10.28 -10.68
CA PRO A 294 -22.08 10.70 -10.30
C PRO A 294 -22.11 11.87 -9.31
N LEU A 295 -21.16 11.88 -8.39
CA LEU A 295 -20.91 13.00 -7.48
C LEU A 295 -20.40 14.22 -8.25
N ALA A 296 -20.85 15.40 -7.88
CA ALA A 296 -20.29 16.66 -8.36
C ALA A 296 -19.03 17.00 -7.52
N LEU A 297 -17.86 16.84 -8.11
CA LEU A 297 -16.58 17.19 -7.46
C LEU A 297 -16.45 18.72 -7.45
N ASN A 298 -16.32 19.32 -6.28
CA ASN A 298 -16.41 20.78 -6.10
C ASN A 298 -15.52 21.32 -4.97
N GLY A 299 -14.51 20.55 -4.55
CA GLY A 299 -13.62 20.87 -3.45
C GLY A 299 -14.20 20.58 -2.05
N HIS A 300 -15.53 20.41 -1.91
CA HIS A 300 -16.15 19.82 -0.72
C HIS A 300 -16.24 18.30 -0.82
N ILE A 301 -16.35 17.81 -2.05
CA ILE A 301 -16.39 16.40 -2.42
C ILE A 301 -15.25 16.18 -3.40
N GLU A 302 -14.26 15.39 -2.99
CA GLU A 302 -13.10 15.01 -3.80
C GLU A 302 -12.72 13.56 -3.53
N PRO A 303 -12.29 12.81 -4.53
CA PRO A 303 -11.87 11.43 -4.33
C PRO A 303 -10.51 11.37 -3.62
N ILE A 304 -10.34 10.35 -2.77
CA ILE A 304 -9.03 9.95 -2.27
C ILE A 304 -8.33 9.05 -3.28
N CYS A 305 -7.02 9.17 -3.42
CA CYS A 305 -6.28 8.27 -4.31
C CYS A 305 -6.19 6.85 -3.73
N LEU A 306 -6.35 5.86 -4.57
CA LEU A 306 -5.89 4.51 -4.27
C LEU A 306 -4.36 4.47 -4.31
N PRO A 307 -3.70 3.68 -3.45
CA PRO A 307 -2.26 3.51 -3.51
C PRO A 307 -1.85 2.81 -4.82
N ASN A 308 -0.58 2.94 -5.19
CA ASN A 308 -0.05 2.20 -6.33
C ASN A 308 0.06 0.70 -6.02
N PHE A 309 0.03 -0.13 -7.05
CA PHE A 309 0.31 -1.56 -6.91
C PHE A 309 1.70 -1.78 -6.29
N GLY A 310 1.75 -2.59 -5.23
CA GLY A 310 3.00 -2.89 -4.52
C GLY A 310 3.59 -1.73 -3.72
N GLU A 311 2.84 -0.65 -3.53
CA GLU A 311 3.27 0.47 -2.68
C GLU A 311 3.37 0.03 -1.22
N GLN A 312 4.47 0.43 -0.56
CA GLN A 312 4.75 0.10 0.83
C GLN A 312 4.64 1.36 1.70
N PHE A 313 3.93 1.25 2.78
CA PHE A 313 3.84 2.30 3.80
C PHE A 313 4.62 1.86 5.04
N PRO A 314 5.66 2.62 5.44
CA PRO A 314 6.53 2.20 6.53
C PRO A 314 5.82 2.23 7.88
N GLU A 315 6.24 1.36 8.79
CA GLU A 315 5.87 1.41 10.20
C GLU A 315 6.17 2.79 10.80
N GLY A 316 5.32 3.27 11.69
CA GLY A 316 5.42 4.59 12.30
C GLY A 316 4.96 5.75 11.42
N LYS A 317 4.63 5.53 10.13
CA LYS A 317 4.06 6.58 9.28
C LYS A 317 2.75 7.06 9.90
N MET A 318 2.64 8.37 10.12
CA MET A 318 1.41 8.98 10.60
C MET A 318 0.36 9.00 9.49
N CYS A 319 -0.80 8.49 9.81
CA CYS A 319 -1.99 8.47 8.97
C CYS A 319 -3.17 9.04 9.76
N TRP A 320 -4.27 9.29 9.12
CA TRP A 320 -5.45 9.89 9.74
C TRP A 320 -6.68 9.05 9.48
N VAL A 321 -7.50 8.97 10.51
CA VAL A 321 -8.85 8.42 10.47
C VAL A 321 -9.84 9.56 10.64
N SER A 322 -11.01 9.45 10.01
CA SER A 322 -12.07 10.42 10.13
C SER A 322 -13.44 9.75 10.07
N GLY A 323 -14.41 10.32 10.76
CA GLY A 323 -15.77 9.80 10.78
C GLY A 323 -16.67 10.43 11.83
N TRP A 324 -17.86 9.90 11.94
CA TRP A 324 -18.91 10.28 12.92
C TRP A 324 -19.11 9.22 13.99
N GLY A 325 -18.16 8.33 14.15
CA GLY A 325 -18.22 7.26 15.17
C GLY A 325 -18.29 7.81 16.58
N ALA A 326 -18.67 6.95 17.50
CA ALA A 326 -18.73 7.27 18.92
C ALA A 326 -17.35 7.74 19.42
N THR A 327 -17.34 8.71 20.31
CA THR A 327 -16.10 9.21 20.93
C THR A 327 -15.73 8.46 22.21
N VAL A 328 -16.65 7.63 22.69
CA VAL A 328 -16.48 6.71 23.82
C VAL A 328 -17.14 5.39 23.47
N GLU A 329 -16.60 4.29 23.99
CA GLU A 329 -17.16 2.96 23.77
C GLU A 329 -18.62 2.84 24.28
N GLY A 330 -19.51 2.31 23.41
CA GLY A 330 -20.94 2.19 23.72
C GLY A 330 -21.71 3.50 23.75
N GLY A 331 -21.07 4.61 23.33
CA GLY A 331 -21.73 5.91 23.16
C GLY A 331 -22.46 6.04 21.83
N ASP A 332 -23.24 7.11 21.71
CA ASP A 332 -23.90 7.48 20.45
C ASP A 332 -22.88 8.01 19.44
N THR A 333 -23.21 7.90 18.13
CA THR A 333 -22.43 8.52 17.06
C THR A 333 -22.39 10.03 17.22
N SER A 334 -21.27 10.64 16.84
CA SER A 334 -21.07 12.08 16.96
C SER A 334 -21.85 12.84 15.88
N ASP A 335 -22.51 13.92 16.25
CA ASP A 335 -23.14 14.82 15.28
C ASP A 335 -22.12 15.48 14.35
N THR A 336 -20.93 15.77 14.88
CA THR A 336 -19.85 16.43 14.15
C THR A 336 -18.78 15.41 13.79
N MET A 337 -18.33 15.43 12.53
CA MET A 337 -17.22 14.58 12.06
C MET A 337 -15.95 14.88 12.86
N ASN A 338 -15.35 13.82 13.39
CA ASN A 338 -14.08 13.88 14.11
C ASN A 338 -12.96 13.30 13.26
N TYR A 339 -11.72 13.61 13.63
CA TYR A 339 -10.54 13.00 13.04
C TYR A 339 -9.43 12.82 14.06
N ALA A 340 -8.56 11.83 13.83
CA ALA A 340 -7.41 11.56 14.68
C ALA A 340 -6.21 11.09 13.86
N GLY A 341 -5.01 11.46 14.30
CA GLY A 341 -3.76 10.95 13.75
C GLY A 341 -3.34 9.66 14.45
N VAL A 342 -3.06 8.62 13.68
CA VAL A 342 -2.64 7.30 14.16
C VAL A 342 -1.42 6.79 13.39
N PRO A 343 -0.37 6.27 14.06
CA PRO A 343 0.78 5.68 13.39
C PRO A 343 0.45 4.28 12.86
N LEU A 344 1.02 3.91 11.71
CA LEU A 344 0.99 2.54 11.22
C LEU A 344 1.82 1.62 12.12
N ILE A 345 1.32 0.42 12.37
CA ILE A 345 1.97 -0.61 13.17
C ILE A 345 2.27 -1.82 12.27
N SER A 346 3.48 -2.39 12.38
CA SER A 346 3.82 -3.60 11.62
C SER A 346 2.94 -4.79 12.02
N ASN A 347 2.65 -5.67 11.04
CA ASN A 347 1.88 -6.88 11.32
C ASN A 347 2.60 -7.79 12.32
N ALA A 348 3.93 -7.71 12.45
CA ALA A 348 4.71 -8.46 13.44
C ALA A 348 4.37 -8.02 14.87
N ILE A 349 4.35 -6.71 15.12
CA ILE A 349 3.95 -6.15 16.42
C ILE A 349 2.47 -6.40 16.69
N CYS A 350 1.62 -6.17 15.68
CA CYS A 350 0.19 -6.36 15.81
C CYS A 350 -0.19 -7.81 16.10
N ASN A 351 0.56 -8.78 15.57
CA ASN A 351 0.38 -10.21 15.84
C ASN A 351 1.05 -10.71 17.13
N HIS A 352 1.67 -9.82 17.91
CA HIS A 352 2.19 -10.24 19.21
C HIS A 352 1.07 -10.82 20.07
N ARG A 353 1.40 -11.81 20.93
CA ARG A 353 0.42 -12.53 21.75
C ARG A 353 -0.45 -11.63 22.64
N ASP A 354 0.11 -10.51 23.12
CA ASP A 354 -0.57 -9.56 24.01
C ASP A 354 -1.39 -8.51 23.22
N VAL A 355 -1.32 -8.53 21.88
CA VAL A 355 -2.07 -7.65 20.98
C VAL A 355 -3.18 -8.45 20.32
N TYR A 356 -2.93 -9.07 19.17
CA TYR A 356 -3.94 -9.84 18.44
C TYR A 356 -3.60 -11.34 18.27
N GLY A 357 -2.45 -11.80 18.81
CA GLY A 357 -2.16 -13.23 18.94
C GLY A 357 -2.14 -14.03 17.65
N GLY A 358 -1.74 -13.41 16.52
CA GLY A 358 -1.59 -14.11 15.25
C GLY A 358 -2.81 -14.08 14.32
N ILE A 359 -3.88 -13.34 14.63
CA ILE A 359 -5.09 -13.28 13.77
C ILE A 359 -4.98 -12.28 12.62
N ILE A 360 -4.01 -11.36 12.66
CA ILE A 360 -3.81 -10.34 11.63
C ILE A 360 -3.18 -10.95 10.40
N THR A 361 -3.91 -10.98 9.30
CA THR A 361 -3.49 -11.54 8.00
C THR A 361 -2.69 -10.52 7.19
N PRO A 362 -2.00 -10.92 6.10
CA PRO A 362 -1.32 -9.98 5.19
C PRO A 362 -2.24 -8.95 4.54
N SER A 363 -3.53 -9.26 4.36
CA SER A 363 -4.54 -8.34 3.82
C SER A 363 -5.13 -7.39 4.86
N MET A 364 -4.67 -7.46 6.09
CA MET A 364 -5.00 -6.55 7.19
C MET A 364 -3.79 -5.69 7.54
N LEU A 365 -4.02 -4.54 8.11
CA LEU A 365 -3.00 -3.69 8.72
C LEU A 365 -3.52 -3.08 10.01
N CYS A 366 -2.60 -2.70 10.89
CA CYS A 366 -2.94 -2.04 12.14
C CYS A 366 -2.44 -0.61 12.16
N ALA A 367 -3.23 0.27 12.77
CA ALA A 367 -2.81 1.64 13.08
C ALA A 367 -3.39 2.05 14.42
N GLY A 368 -2.65 2.85 15.19
CA GLY A 368 -3.05 3.29 16.52
C GLY A 368 -1.89 3.36 17.49
N PHE A 369 -2.20 3.57 18.75
CA PHE A 369 -1.21 3.63 19.81
C PHE A 369 -1.37 2.41 20.73
N LEU A 370 -0.32 1.63 20.94
CA LEU A 370 -0.36 0.49 21.86
C LEU A 370 -0.66 0.88 23.31
N LYS A 371 -0.41 2.13 23.67
CA LYS A 371 -0.82 2.67 24.99
C LYS A 371 -2.33 2.91 25.12
N GLY A 372 -3.06 2.87 23.97
CA GLY A 372 -4.46 3.26 23.88
C GLY A 372 -4.66 4.78 23.85
N GLY A 373 -5.90 5.22 23.99
CA GLY A 373 -6.31 6.62 24.13
C GLY A 373 -6.76 7.32 22.84
N VAL A 374 -6.41 6.79 21.66
CA VAL A 374 -6.84 7.32 20.35
C VAL A 374 -7.05 6.17 19.39
N ASP A 375 -8.25 6.02 18.85
CA ASP A 375 -8.62 5.00 17.86
C ASP A 375 -9.91 5.40 17.12
N THR A 376 -10.35 4.56 16.17
CA THR A 376 -11.70 4.55 15.60
C THR A 376 -12.66 3.79 16.51
N CYS A 377 -13.94 4.14 16.48
CA CYS A 377 -14.96 3.53 17.31
C CYS A 377 -16.21 3.16 16.48
N GLN A 378 -17.30 2.72 17.14
CA GLN A 378 -18.55 2.37 16.49
C GLN A 378 -19.08 3.53 15.63
N GLY A 379 -19.44 3.25 14.38
CA GLY A 379 -19.86 4.24 13.38
C GLY A 379 -18.72 4.72 12.44
N ASP A 380 -17.44 4.49 12.79
CA ASP A 380 -16.30 4.75 11.87
C ASP A 380 -16.01 3.57 10.93
N SER A 381 -16.66 2.42 11.13
CA SER A 381 -16.54 1.22 10.29
C SER A 381 -16.67 1.54 8.81
N GLY A 382 -15.76 1.02 7.98
CA GLY A 382 -15.74 1.30 6.54
C GLY A 382 -15.12 2.65 6.17
N GLY A 383 -14.86 3.53 7.13
CA GLY A 383 -14.22 4.83 6.93
C GLY A 383 -12.73 4.72 6.53
N PRO A 384 -12.12 5.84 6.11
CA PRO A 384 -10.76 5.87 5.60
C PRO A 384 -9.70 5.82 6.70
N LEU A 385 -8.62 5.06 6.44
CA LEU A 385 -7.29 5.32 6.96
C LEU A 385 -6.48 5.98 5.85
N ALA A 386 -6.31 7.28 5.93
CA ALA A 386 -5.70 8.13 4.92
C ALA A 386 -4.28 8.53 5.32
N CYS A 387 -3.32 8.33 4.42
CA CYS A 387 -1.94 8.77 4.65
C CYS A 387 -1.52 9.75 3.57
N GLU A 388 -0.84 10.82 3.98
CA GLU A 388 -0.27 11.78 3.05
C GLU A 388 1.09 11.31 2.55
N ASP A 389 1.30 11.39 1.24
CA ASP A 389 2.56 11.12 0.58
C ASP A 389 2.81 12.18 -0.50
N MET A 390 3.87 12.99 -0.33
CA MET A 390 4.22 14.11 -1.24
C MET A 390 3.01 15.02 -1.56
N SER A 391 2.25 15.42 -0.55
CA SER A 391 1.05 16.27 -0.66
C SER A 391 -0.15 15.61 -1.38
N VAL A 392 -0.11 14.30 -1.61
CA VAL A 392 -1.22 13.51 -2.15
C VAL A 392 -1.72 12.57 -1.06
N TRP A 393 -3.03 12.57 -0.85
CA TRP A 393 -3.67 11.70 0.13
C TRP A 393 -4.06 10.36 -0.49
N LYS A 394 -3.67 9.27 0.16
CA LYS A 394 -3.92 7.90 -0.30
C LYS A 394 -4.72 7.11 0.72
N LEU A 395 -5.66 6.33 0.25
CA LEU A 395 -6.44 5.39 1.05
C LEU A 395 -5.59 4.14 1.33
N VAL A 396 -4.95 4.09 2.48
CA VAL A 396 -4.05 3.00 2.86
C VAL A 396 -4.82 1.83 3.48
N GLY A 397 -5.92 2.13 4.14
CA GLY A 397 -6.80 1.12 4.72
C GLY A 397 -8.24 1.58 4.84
N THR A 398 -9.13 0.61 5.01
CA THR A 398 -10.56 0.78 5.31
C THR A 398 -10.84 0.23 6.69
N THR A 399 -11.44 1.00 7.58
CA THR A 399 -11.72 0.61 8.97
C THR A 399 -12.53 -0.68 9.01
N SER A 400 -12.00 -1.70 9.68
CA SER A 400 -12.60 -3.03 9.74
C SER A 400 -13.07 -3.39 11.15
N PHE A 401 -12.17 -3.57 12.10
CA PHE A 401 -12.53 -3.91 13.47
C PHE A 401 -11.48 -3.43 14.48
N GLY A 402 -11.87 -3.45 15.73
CA GLY A 402 -11.03 -3.28 16.92
C GLY A 402 -11.60 -4.08 18.07
N VAL A 403 -10.86 -4.17 19.15
CA VAL A 403 -11.36 -4.70 20.43
C VAL A 403 -11.52 -3.52 21.37
N GLY A 404 -12.76 -3.16 21.69
CA GLY A 404 -13.08 -1.91 22.39
C GLY A 404 -12.81 -0.67 21.54
N CYS A 405 -12.74 0.49 22.14
CA CYS A 405 -12.36 1.74 21.48
C CYS A 405 -11.18 2.35 22.23
N ALA A 406 -10.03 2.47 21.54
CA ALA A 406 -8.79 3.03 22.08
C ALA A 406 -8.22 2.29 23.31
N GLU A 407 -8.43 0.98 23.41
CA GLU A 407 -7.91 0.17 24.49
C GLU A 407 -6.40 -0.08 24.37
N LYS A 408 -5.77 -0.32 25.53
CA LYS A 408 -4.34 -0.66 25.57
C LYS A 408 -4.08 -1.99 24.86
N ASN A 409 -3.07 -2.02 24.00
CA ASN A 409 -2.68 -3.17 23.18
C ASN A 409 -3.78 -3.65 22.20
N LYS A 410 -4.74 -2.80 21.87
CA LYS A 410 -5.80 -3.10 20.90
C LYS A 410 -5.92 -1.98 19.88
N PRO A 411 -4.90 -1.78 19.02
CA PRO A 411 -4.98 -0.78 17.97
C PRO A 411 -6.04 -1.17 16.93
N GLY A 412 -6.56 -0.19 16.19
CA GLY A 412 -7.51 -0.41 15.11
C GLY A 412 -6.95 -1.31 14.01
N VAL A 413 -7.81 -2.16 13.44
CA VAL A 413 -7.48 -3.05 12.32
C VAL A 413 -8.24 -2.61 11.08
N TYR A 414 -7.54 -2.56 9.98
CA TYR A 414 -8.02 -2.03 8.70
C TYR A 414 -7.79 -3.05 7.59
N SER A 415 -8.69 -3.11 6.63
CA SER A 415 -8.47 -3.83 5.38
C SER A 415 -7.41 -3.10 4.56
N ARG A 416 -6.29 -3.77 4.26
CA ARG A 416 -5.13 -3.20 3.55
C ARG A 416 -5.48 -2.95 2.08
N THR A 417 -5.64 -1.70 1.67
CA THR A 417 -6.09 -1.34 0.31
C THR A 417 -5.20 -1.93 -0.78
N THR A 418 -3.88 -1.93 -0.60
CA THR A 418 -2.95 -2.50 -1.60
C THR A 418 -3.15 -3.99 -1.87
N SER A 419 -3.75 -4.73 -0.94
CA SER A 419 -4.09 -6.15 -1.10
C SER A 419 -5.34 -6.38 -1.95
N PHE A 420 -6.14 -5.35 -2.17
CA PHE A 420 -7.44 -5.45 -2.85
C PHE A 420 -7.51 -4.65 -4.15
N LEU A 421 -6.43 -4.02 -4.59
CA LEU A 421 -6.43 -3.17 -5.79
C LEU A 421 -6.90 -3.91 -7.04
N ASP A 422 -6.43 -5.13 -7.27
CA ASP A 422 -6.88 -5.95 -8.40
C ASP A 422 -8.40 -6.19 -8.35
N TRP A 423 -8.91 -6.54 -7.17
CA TRP A 423 -10.35 -6.76 -6.98
C TRP A 423 -11.16 -5.49 -7.16
N ILE A 424 -10.70 -4.36 -6.62
CA ILE A 424 -11.38 -3.05 -6.75
C ILE A 424 -11.52 -2.69 -8.24
N HIS A 425 -10.41 -2.72 -8.99
CA HIS A 425 -10.42 -2.39 -10.41
C HIS A 425 -11.27 -3.37 -11.23
N GLU A 426 -11.15 -4.68 -10.95
CA GLU A 426 -11.94 -5.71 -11.63
C GLU A 426 -13.46 -5.51 -11.44
N GLN A 427 -13.89 -5.16 -10.21
CA GLN A 427 -15.31 -4.94 -9.98
C GLN A 427 -15.80 -3.66 -10.68
N MET A 428 -15.04 -2.58 -10.59
CA MET A 428 -15.40 -1.31 -11.24
C MET A 428 -15.53 -1.46 -12.76
N GLU A 429 -14.54 -2.09 -13.42
CA GLU A 429 -14.58 -2.32 -14.87
C GLU A 429 -15.72 -3.23 -15.30
N ARG A 430 -15.95 -4.32 -14.56
CA ARG A 430 -17.05 -5.24 -14.87
C ARG A 430 -18.41 -4.52 -14.93
N GLU A 431 -18.60 -3.56 -14.03
CA GLU A 431 -19.82 -2.77 -13.95
C GLU A 431 -19.90 -1.66 -15.01
N GLU A 432 -18.76 -1.12 -15.45
CA GLU A 432 -18.71 -0.15 -16.55
C GLU A 432 -18.95 -0.79 -17.91
N LEU A 433 -18.57 -2.07 -18.09
CA LEU A 433 -18.82 -2.82 -19.32
C LEU A 433 -20.28 -3.32 -19.45
N GLN A 434 -21.06 -3.31 -18.37
CA GLN A 434 -22.47 -3.76 -18.36
C GLN A 434 -23.47 -2.60 -18.53
N THR A 435 -23.01 -1.36 -18.47
CA THR A 435 -23.78 -0.15 -18.69
C THR A 435 -23.57 0.40 -20.09
#